data_347d485025e6b6b34adec5df3a92e61a
#
_entry.id   347d485025e6b6b34adec5df3a92e61a
#
_cell.length_a   1.000
_cell.length_b   1.000
_cell.length_c   1.000
_cell.angle_alpha   90.00
_cell.angle_beta   90.00
_cell.angle_gamma   90.00
#
_symmetry.space_group_name_H-M   'P 1'
#
loop_
_entity.id
_entity.type
_entity.pdbx_description
1 polymer ?
#
loop_
_entity_poly.entity_id
_entity_poly.type
_entity_poly.pdbx_seq_one_letter_code
_entity_poly.pdbx_strand_id
1 'polypeptide(L)'
;MNNLKHPNDFSTLTSRESLFINLINQNPGIRYLELKNLSGLSNGVVSYYLHQLEINGFIKSVKTPGVSCFYPLSLSELSQKIFRRSRQITPKKILLALIQKNHSFTTLVKEVQKAPSTVSTYVSKLIEDNLVFTEYENSKKIFKINPEIQNQLIYTLKISI
;
A
#
# COMPACT_ATOMS: atom_id res chain seq x y z
N MET A 1 21.00 24.07 -18.52
CA MET A 1 19.83 24.67 -17.85
C MET A 1 18.86 23.56 -17.50
N ASN A 2 18.82 23.16 -16.23
CA ASN A 2 17.84 22.16 -15.78
C ASN A 2 16.49 22.85 -15.71
N ASN A 3 15.62 22.60 -16.71
CA ASN A 3 14.20 22.90 -16.60
C ASN A 3 13.59 21.98 -15.52
N LEU A 4 13.64 22.39 -14.27
CA LEU A 4 12.88 21.79 -13.20
C LEU A 4 11.40 21.97 -13.58
N LYS A 5 10.74 20.89 -13.96
CA LYS A 5 9.29 20.87 -14.17
C LYS A 5 8.61 21.25 -12.87
N HIS A 6 7.69 22.20 -12.90
CA HIS A 6 6.92 22.55 -11.71
C HIS A 6 6.15 21.32 -11.23
N PRO A 7 6.21 20.97 -9.93
CA PRO A 7 5.38 19.93 -9.36
C PRO A 7 3.91 20.32 -9.60
N ASN A 8 3.16 19.51 -10.36
CA ASN A 8 1.78 19.68 -10.82
C ASN A 8 1.57 20.23 -12.24
N ASP A 9 2.58 20.50 -13.02
CA ASP A 9 2.38 20.82 -14.44
C ASP A 9 2.41 19.55 -15.30
N PHE A 10 1.27 18.88 -15.39
CA PHE A 10 1.09 17.69 -16.20
C PHE A 10 1.13 17.94 -17.70
N SER A 11 1.05 19.21 -18.14
CA SER A 11 1.03 19.58 -19.56
C SER A 11 2.36 19.36 -20.28
N THR A 12 3.46 19.26 -19.51
CA THR A 12 4.82 19.11 -20.04
C THR A 12 5.34 17.67 -19.99
N LEU A 13 4.51 16.71 -19.57
CA LEU A 13 4.91 15.32 -19.46
C LEU A 13 5.04 14.63 -20.82
N THR A 14 6.09 13.85 -20.97
CA THR A 14 6.24 12.95 -22.13
C THR A 14 5.25 11.78 -22.03
N SER A 15 5.00 11.10 -23.16
CA SER A 15 4.14 9.90 -23.18
C SER A 15 4.62 8.80 -22.20
N ARG A 16 5.92 8.65 -22.01
CA ARG A 16 6.50 7.67 -21.08
C ARG A 16 6.34 8.08 -19.62
N GLU A 17 6.52 9.36 -19.30
CA GLU A 17 6.27 9.90 -17.95
C GLU A 17 4.79 9.70 -17.58
N SER A 18 3.88 10.05 -18.49
CA SER A 18 2.44 9.84 -18.31
C SER A 18 2.09 8.36 -18.12
N LEU A 19 2.73 7.45 -18.84
CA LEU A 19 2.55 6.01 -18.66
C LEU A 19 2.88 5.58 -17.21
N PHE A 20 4.04 5.96 -16.68
CA PHE A 20 4.43 5.58 -15.33
C PHE A 20 3.53 6.21 -14.26
N ILE A 21 3.16 7.48 -14.42
CA ILE A 21 2.24 8.14 -13.49
C ILE A 21 0.89 7.42 -13.47
N ASN A 22 0.34 7.06 -14.64
CA ASN A 22 -0.92 6.32 -14.73
C ASN A 22 -0.83 4.93 -14.09
N LEU A 23 0.24 4.18 -14.35
CA LEU A 23 0.45 2.87 -13.73
C LEU A 23 0.53 2.96 -12.20
N ILE A 24 1.22 3.97 -11.67
CA ILE A 24 1.36 4.19 -10.23
C ILE A 24 0.04 4.66 -9.60
N ASN A 25 -0.70 5.54 -10.28
CA ASN A 25 -2.01 6.02 -9.80
C ASN A 25 -3.05 4.90 -9.75
N GLN A 26 -3.04 4.01 -10.75
CA GLN A 26 -3.94 2.85 -10.78
C GLN A 26 -3.54 1.76 -9.78
N ASN A 27 -2.26 1.69 -9.43
CA ASN A 27 -1.70 0.63 -8.58
C ASN A 27 -0.79 1.20 -7.48
N PRO A 28 -1.30 1.99 -6.52
CA PRO A 28 -0.47 2.55 -5.46
C PRO A 28 0.28 1.47 -4.68
N GLY A 29 1.57 1.68 -4.45
CA GLY A 29 2.45 0.68 -3.86
C GLY A 29 2.97 -0.35 -4.84
N ILE A 30 2.83 -0.10 -6.15
CA ILE A 30 3.38 -0.95 -7.20
C ILE A 30 4.89 -1.09 -7.07
N ARG A 31 5.42 -2.30 -7.27
CA ARG A 31 6.84 -2.59 -7.16
C ARG A 31 7.57 -2.30 -8.48
N TYR A 32 8.86 -2.06 -8.38
CA TYR A 32 9.71 -1.82 -9.55
C TYR A 32 9.57 -2.90 -10.64
N LEU A 33 9.60 -4.17 -10.25
CA LEU A 33 9.48 -5.28 -11.20
C LEU A 33 8.12 -5.33 -11.88
N GLU A 34 7.06 -5.00 -11.16
CA GLU A 34 5.71 -4.92 -11.75
C GLU A 34 5.62 -3.77 -12.76
N LEU A 35 6.16 -2.58 -12.42
CA LEU A 35 6.25 -1.45 -13.35
C LEU A 35 7.02 -1.80 -14.62
N LYS A 36 8.17 -2.47 -14.46
CA LYS A 36 8.96 -2.95 -15.58
C LYS A 36 8.14 -3.88 -16.49
N ASN A 37 7.49 -4.86 -15.90
CA ASN A 37 6.71 -5.85 -16.66
C ASN A 37 5.51 -5.20 -17.37
N LEU A 38 4.78 -4.31 -16.70
CA LEU A 38 3.62 -3.63 -17.28
C LEU A 38 4.00 -2.60 -18.35
N SER A 39 5.13 -1.93 -18.20
CA SER A 39 5.60 -0.94 -19.19
C SER A 39 6.21 -1.59 -20.41
N GLY A 40 6.71 -2.83 -20.32
CA GLY A 40 7.45 -3.49 -21.40
C GLY A 40 8.80 -2.85 -21.72
N LEU A 41 9.32 -1.97 -20.87
CA LEU A 41 10.54 -1.20 -21.11
C LEU A 41 11.76 -1.87 -20.45
N SER A 42 12.95 -1.53 -20.93
CA SER A 42 14.21 -2.03 -20.35
C SER A 42 14.47 -1.43 -18.97
N ASN A 43 15.28 -2.12 -18.15
CA ASN A 43 15.64 -1.65 -16.79
C ASN A 43 16.17 -0.22 -16.77
N GLY A 44 17.10 0.12 -17.67
CA GLY A 44 17.68 1.47 -17.73
C GLY A 44 16.64 2.55 -17.98
N VAL A 45 15.70 2.29 -18.89
CA VAL A 45 14.63 3.23 -19.22
C VAL A 45 13.67 3.40 -18.06
N VAL A 46 13.23 2.30 -17.42
CA VAL A 46 12.35 2.33 -16.24
C VAL A 46 13.01 3.12 -15.10
N SER A 47 14.25 2.78 -14.75
CA SER A 47 15.00 3.46 -13.68
C SER A 47 15.17 4.96 -13.96
N TYR A 48 15.46 5.32 -15.20
CA TYR A 48 15.62 6.74 -15.60
C TYR A 48 14.31 7.51 -15.38
N TYR A 49 13.19 7.03 -15.92
CA TYR A 49 11.92 7.75 -15.78
C TYR A 49 11.39 7.80 -14.35
N LEU A 50 11.51 6.71 -13.59
CA LEU A 50 11.11 6.72 -12.17
C LEU A 50 11.94 7.71 -11.35
N HIS A 51 13.26 7.78 -11.60
CA HIS A 51 14.13 8.75 -10.96
C HIS A 51 13.76 10.20 -11.32
N GLN A 52 13.51 10.48 -12.61
CA GLN A 52 13.07 11.81 -13.04
C GLN A 52 11.73 12.21 -12.43
N LEU A 53 10.76 11.32 -12.41
CA LEU A 53 9.45 11.58 -11.80
C LEU A 53 9.52 11.81 -10.29
N GLU A 54 10.43 11.11 -9.59
CA GLU A 54 10.67 11.29 -8.16
C GLU A 54 11.33 12.65 -7.86
N ILE A 55 12.39 13.02 -8.61
CA ILE A 55 13.07 14.33 -8.46
C ILE A 55 12.12 15.49 -8.77
N ASN A 56 11.30 15.36 -9.82
CA ASN A 56 10.35 16.38 -10.22
C ASN A 56 9.09 16.40 -9.35
N GLY A 57 8.97 15.56 -8.32
CA GLY A 57 7.88 15.57 -7.36
C GLY A 57 6.53 15.10 -7.91
N PHE A 58 6.50 14.20 -8.89
CA PHE A 58 5.27 13.58 -9.39
C PHE A 58 4.91 12.29 -8.66
N ILE A 59 5.91 11.58 -8.16
CA ILE A 59 5.77 10.32 -7.42
C ILE A 59 6.68 10.33 -6.20
N LYS A 60 6.46 9.38 -5.31
CA LYS A 60 7.36 9.07 -4.19
C LYS A 60 7.63 7.57 -4.11
N SER A 61 8.84 7.22 -3.68
CA SER A 61 9.23 5.84 -3.43
C SER A 61 9.38 5.55 -1.95
N VAL A 62 9.02 4.34 -1.55
CA VAL A 62 9.35 3.77 -0.24
C VAL A 62 10.24 2.57 -0.47
N LYS A 63 11.47 2.66 0.01
CA LYS A 63 12.49 1.61 -0.13
C LYS A 63 12.59 0.82 1.17
N THR A 64 12.46 -0.49 1.05
CA THR A 64 12.76 -1.45 2.12
C THR A 64 13.78 -2.44 1.59
N PRO A 65 14.52 -3.21 2.43
CA PRO A 65 15.49 -4.18 1.93
C PRO A 65 14.89 -5.10 0.86
N GLY A 66 15.46 -5.04 -0.35
CA GLY A 66 15.03 -5.85 -1.50
C GLY A 66 13.77 -5.41 -2.24
N VAL A 67 13.06 -4.37 -1.78
CA VAL A 67 11.81 -3.92 -2.40
C VAL A 67 11.70 -2.40 -2.46
N SER A 68 11.43 -1.87 -3.64
CA SER A 68 11.02 -0.47 -3.85
C SER A 68 9.57 -0.42 -4.29
N CYS A 69 8.75 0.35 -3.58
CA CYS A 69 7.34 0.58 -3.90
C CYS A 69 7.11 2.05 -4.25
N PHE A 70 6.27 2.31 -5.24
CA PHE A 70 6.01 3.63 -5.78
C PHE A 70 4.57 4.05 -5.53
N TYR A 71 4.38 5.34 -5.21
CA TYR A 71 3.09 5.91 -4.82
C TYR A 71 2.88 7.28 -5.49
N PRO A 72 1.62 7.67 -5.74
CA PRO A 72 1.31 9.05 -6.08
C PRO A 72 1.80 10.02 -4.99
N LEU A 73 2.30 11.19 -5.36
CA LEU A 73 2.81 12.18 -4.41
C LEU A 73 1.72 12.62 -3.40
N SER A 74 0.48 12.77 -3.86
CA SER A 74 -0.66 13.20 -3.06
C SER A 74 -1.11 12.19 -2.00
N LEU A 75 -0.64 10.95 -2.07
CA LEU A 75 -1.09 9.89 -1.17
C LEU A 75 -0.51 10.08 0.24
N SER A 76 -1.37 10.13 1.27
CA SER A 76 -0.95 10.25 2.66
C SER A 76 -0.13 9.03 3.11
N GLU A 77 0.70 9.19 4.13
CA GLU A 77 1.49 8.10 4.70
C GLU A 77 0.60 6.94 5.20
N LEU A 78 -0.53 7.28 5.80
CA LEU A 78 -1.53 6.30 6.23
C LEU A 78 -2.07 5.49 5.05
N SER A 79 -2.45 6.16 3.96
CA SER A 79 -2.90 5.49 2.73
C SER A 79 -1.82 4.56 2.16
N GLN A 80 -0.55 4.97 2.18
CA GLN A 80 0.56 4.12 1.74
C GLN A 80 0.68 2.85 2.57
N LYS A 81 0.52 2.94 3.91
CA LYS A 81 0.51 1.78 4.80
C LYS A 81 -0.64 0.83 4.45
N ILE A 82 -1.85 1.36 4.24
CA ILE A 82 -3.02 0.57 3.85
C ILE A 82 -2.76 -0.14 2.52
N PHE A 83 -2.33 0.58 1.48
CA PHE A 83 -2.03 -0.03 0.17
C PHE A 83 -0.96 -1.10 0.27
N ARG A 84 0.14 -0.83 0.99
CA ARG A 84 1.23 -1.80 1.19
C ARG A 84 0.74 -3.10 1.83
N ARG A 85 -0.14 -3.02 2.84
CA ARG A 85 -0.69 -4.20 3.52
C ARG A 85 -1.75 -4.91 2.67
N SER A 86 -2.62 -4.18 2.01
CA SER A 86 -3.68 -4.75 1.18
C SER A 86 -3.18 -5.45 -0.09
N ARG A 87 -1.97 -5.17 -0.54
CA ARG A 87 -1.32 -5.92 -1.64
C ARG A 87 -0.84 -7.31 -1.23
N GLN A 88 -0.77 -7.62 0.06
CA GLN A 88 -0.38 -8.93 0.58
C GLN A 88 -1.63 -9.70 0.97
N ILE A 89 -1.69 -10.99 0.57
CA ILE A 89 -2.89 -11.82 0.72
C ILE A 89 -3.34 -11.94 2.18
N THR A 90 -2.43 -12.26 3.09
CA THR A 90 -2.78 -12.50 4.50
C THR A 90 -3.19 -11.23 5.24
N PRO A 91 -2.43 -10.12 5.22
CA PRO A 91 -2.89 -8.88 5.82
C PRO A 91 -4.23 -8.39 5.26
N LYS A 92 -4.44 -8.50 3.93
CA LYS A 92 -5.71 -8.15 3.30
C LYS A 92 -6.87 -8.96 3.87
N LYS A 93 -6.71 -10.28 4.03
CA LYS A 93 -7.73 -11.15 4.65
C LYS A 93 -8.01 -10.76 6.11
N ILE A 94 -6.97 -10.44 6.89
CA ILE A 94 -7.13 -9.98 8.27
C ILE A 94 -7.93 -8.68 8.32
N LEU A 95 -7.57 -7.69 7.51
CA LEU A 95 -8.27 -6.41 7.45
C LEU A 95 -9.73 -6.58 7.02
N LEU A 96 -10.02 -7.42 6.02
CA LEU A 96 -11.39 -7.71 5.57
C LEU A 96 -12.22 -8.39 6.67
N ALA A 97 -11.65 -9.34 7.39
CA ALA A 97 -12.33 -10.01 8.51
C ALA A 97 -12.67 -9.00 9.63
N LEU A 98 -11.71 -8.14 9.99
CA LEU A 98 -11.88 -7.16 11.06
C LEU A 98 -12.80 -5.98 10.68
N ILE A 99 -12.97 -5.67 9.39
CA ILE A 99 -13.99 -4.71 8.93
C ILE A 99 -15.39 -5.24 9.17
N GLN A 100 -15.61 -6.55 8.98
CA GLN A 100 -16.91 -7.16 9.14
C GLN A 100 -17.31 -7.26 10.61
N LYS A 101 -16.39 -7.69 11.48
CA LYS A 101 -16.61 -7.79 12.94
C LYS A 101 -15.29 -7.89 13.69
N ASN A 102 -15.35 -7.62 14.99
CA ASN A 102 -14.24 -7.82 15.89
C ASN A 102 -13.96 -9.31 16.13
N HIS A 103 -12.70 -9.67 16.30
CA HIS A 103 -12.29 -11.06 16.50
C HIS A 103 -11.33 -11.23 17.66
N SER A 104 -11.47 -12.33 18.41
CA SER A 104 -10.37 -12.87 19.22
C SER A 104 -9.30 -13.49 18.30
N PHE A 105 -8.11 -13.75 18.83
CA PHE A 105 -7.05 -14.37 18.03
C PHE A 105 -7.47 -15.71 17.41
N THR A 106 -8.08 -16.58 18.23
CA THR A 106 -8.55 -17.90 17.77
C THR A 106 -9.59 -17.82 16.66
N THR A 107 -10.55 -16.90 16.79
CA THR A 107 -11.59 -16.71 15.76
C THR A 107 -10.99 -16.07 14.50
N LEU A 108 -10.04 -15.15 14.63
CA LEU A 108 -9.35 -14.53 13.51
C LEU A 108 -8.52 -15.56 12.70
N VAL A 109 -7.80 -16.45 13.39
CA VAL A 109 -7.04 -17.54 12.74
C VAL A 109 -7.97 -18.44 11.91
N LYS A 110 -9.13 -18.81 12.45
CA LYS A 110 -10.14 -19.61 11.74
C LYS A 110 -10.67 -18.88 10.51
N GLU A 111 -11.03 -17.59 10.66
CA GLU A 111 -11.59 -16.78 9.57
C GLU A 111 -10.59 -16.58 8.42
N VAL A 112 -9.34 -16.27 8.76
CA VAL A 112 -8.28 -16.00 7.77
C VAL A 112 -7.77 -17.29 7.10
N GLN A 113 -7.96 -18.45 7.74
CA GLN A 113 -7.50 -19.77 7.27
C GLN A 113 -5.99 -19.81 6.97
N LYS A 114 -5.19 -19.34 7.92
CA LYS A 114 -3.73 -19.34 7.90
C LYS A 114 -3.17 -19.85 9.22
N ALA A 115 -1.92 -20.34 9.19
CA ALA A 115 -1.24 -20.78 10.40
C ALA A 115 -1.24 -19.70 11.49
N PRO A 116 -1.43 -20.04 12.77
CA PRO A 116 -1.44 -19.08 13.88
C PRO A 116 -0.20 -18.19 13.92
N SER A 117 0.99 -18.73 13.66
CA SER A 117 2.24 -17.97 13.60
C SER A 117 2.22 -16.91 12.50
N THR A 118 1.68 -17.24 11.33
CA THR A 118 1.53 -16.31 10.22
C THR A 118 0.56 -15.18 10.56
N VAL A 119 -0.61 -15.52 11.14
CA VAL A 119 -1.60 -14.52 11.57
C VAL A 119 -1.01 -13.61 12.63
N SER A 120 -0.32 -14.17 13.64
CA SER A 120 0.34 -13.38 14.70
C SER A 120 1.34 -12.37 14.13
N THR A 121 2.21 -12.81 13.22
CA THR A 121 3.20 -11.95 12.57
C THR A 121 2.55 -10.77 11.85
N TYR A 122 1.50 -11.03 11.07
CA TYR A 122 0.84 -9.97 10.31
C TYR A 122 -0.04 -9.05 11.17
N VAL A 123 -0.70 -9.59 12.20
CA VAL A 123 -1.45 -8.78 13.17
C VAL A 123 -0.52 -7.81 13.89
N SER A 124 0.67 -8.25 14.34
CA SER A 124 1.67 -7.38 14.96
C SER A 124 2.06 -6.23 14.03
N LYS A 125 2.33 -6.53 12.75
CA LYS A 125 2.66 -5.50 11.75
C LYS A 125 1.50 -4.53 11.48
N LEU A 126 0.26 -4.99 11.52
CA LEU A 126 -0.93 -4.13 11.36
C LEU A 126 -1.12 -3.21 12.58
N ILE A 127 -0.78 -3.69 13.78
CA ILE A 127 -0.79 -2.88 15.00
C ILE A 127 0.33 -1.83 14.96
N GLU A 128 1.55 -2.20 14.56
CA GLU A 128 2.68 -1.27 14.37
C GLU A 128 2.35 -0.15 13.36
N ASP A 129 1.58 -0.47 12.32
CA ASP A 129 1.12 0.51 11.34
C ASP A 129 -0.09 1.34 11.81
N ASN A 130 -0.61 1.12 13.03
CA ASN A 130 -1.82 1.73 13.59
C ASN A 130 -3.10 1.45 12.78
N LEU A 131 -3.15 0.36 12.04
CA LEU A 131 -4.33 -0.06 11.28
C LEU A 131 -5.28 -0.90 12.12
N VAL A 132 -4.74 -1.64 13.09
CA VAL A 132 -5.45 -2.51 14.02
C VAL A 132 -5.03 -2.16 15.45
N PHE A 133 -5.95 -2.24 16.37
CA PHE A 133 -5.68 -2.13 17.82
C PHE A 133 -6.34 -3.28 18.58
N THR A 134 -6.07 -3.37 19.87
CA THR A 134 -6.60 -4.43 20.72
C THR A 134 -7.28 -3.84 21.93
N GLU A 135 -8.40 -4.46 22.32
CA GLU A 135 -9.10 -4.22 23.56
C GLU A 135 -9.35 -5.54 24.31
N TYR A 136 -9.63 -5.45 25.60
CA TYR A 136 -10.06 -6.60 26.38
C TYR A 136 -11.56 -6.54 26.63
N GLU A 137 -12.29 -7.54 26.15
CA GLU A 137 -13.71 -7.74 26.40
C GLU A 137 -13.89 -9.05 27.17
N ASN A 138 -14.49 -9.00 28.36
CA ASN A 138 -14.67 -10.18 29.22
C ASN A 138 -13.40 -11.02 29.40
N SER A 139 -12.28 -10.35 29.71
CA SER A 139 -10.95 -10.96 29.89
C SER A 139 -10.36 -11.60 28.60
N LYS A 140 -10.99 -11.42 27.45
CA LYS A 140 -10.48 -11.88 26.15
C LYS A 140 -9.91 -10.72 25.35
N LYS A 141 -8.72 -10.92 24.78
CA LYS A 141 -8.10 -9.96 23.86
C LYS A 141 -8.82 -9.97 22.52
N ILE A 142 -9.37 -8.84 22.12
CA ILE A 142 -10.11 -8.65 20.88
C ILE A 142 -9.36 -7.69 19.96
N PHE A 143 -9.28 -8.04 18.70
CA PHE A 143 -8.68 -7.23 17.64
C PHE A 143 -9.76 -6.44 16.90
N LYS A 144 -9.48 -5.17 16.64
CA LYS A 144 -10.41 -4.21 16.02
C LYS A 144 -9.69 -3.35 15.00
N ILE A 145 -10.41 -2.90 13.97
CA ILE A 145 -9.91 -1.86 13.08
C ILE A 145 -9.85 -0.52 13.83
N ASN A 146 -8.80 0.25 13.61
CA ASN A 146 -8.74 1.62 14.10
C ASN A 146 -9.88 2.44 13.50
N PRO A 147 -10.79 3.01 14.33
CA PRO A 147 -11.96 3.76 13.83
C PRO A 147 -11.60 4.93 12.92
N GLU A 148 -10.47 5.59 13.19
CA GLU A 148 -10.02 6.77 12.43
C GLU A 148 -9.73 6.45 10.95
N ILE A 149 -9.40 5.19 10.64
CA ILE A 149 -9.02 4.79 9.29
C ILE A 149 -10.11 3.96 8.58
N GLN A 150 -11.18 3.60 9.27
CA GLN A 150 -12.16 2.63 8.77
C GLN A 150 -12.73 3.02 7.40
N ASN A 151 -13.14 4.25 7.21
CA ASN A 151 -13.67 4.72 5.93
C ASN A 151 -12.64 4.68 4.82
N GLN A 152 -11.40 5.11 5.11
CA GLN A 152 -10.31 5.10 4.15
C GLN A 152 -9.89 3.67 3.79
N LEU A 153 -9.89 2.76 4.77
CA LEU A 153 -9.59 1.35 4.57
C LEU A 153 -10.63 0.68 3.67
N ILE A 154 -11.93 0.91 3.91
CA ILE A 154 -13.02 0.40 3.08
C ILE A 154 -12.87 0.90 1.65
N TYR A 155 -12.63 2.19 1.46
CA TYR A 155 -12.41 2.78 0.15
C TYR A 155 -11.21 2.13 -0.58
N THR A 156 -10.08 2.01 0.10
CA THR A 156 -8.85 1.42 -0.46
C THR A 156 -9.04 -0.05 -0.82
N LEU A 157 -9.70 -0.84 0.03
CA LEU A 157 -9.94 -2.25 -0.24
C LEU A 157 -10.93 -2.49 -1.38
N LYS A 158 -11.89 -1.60 -1.59
CA LYS A 158 -12.80 -1.65 -2.74
C LYS A 158 -12.09 -1.36 -4.06
N ILE A 159 -11.13 -0.45 -4.07
CA ILE A 159 -10.32 -0.15 -5.25
C ILE A 159 -9.35 -1.31 -5.58
N SER A 160 -8.96 -2.09 -4.57
CA SER A 160 -8.02 -3.20 -4.71
C SER A 160 -8.68 -4.53 -5.10
N ILE A 161 -9.98 -4.53 -5.26
CA ILE A 161 -10.79 -5.69 -5.69
C ILE A 161 -11.11 -5.55 -7.17
#